data_9ea9bc836522acec973193a6809acba2
#
_entry.id   9ea9bc836522acec973193a6809acba2
#
_cell.length_a   1.000
_cell.length_b   1.000
_cell.length_c   1.000
_cell.angle_alpha   90.00
_cell.angle_beta   90.00
_cell.angle_gamma   90.00
#
_symmetry.space_group_name_H-M   'P 1'
#
loop_
_entity.id
_entity.type
_entity.pdbx_description
1 polymer ?
#
loop_
_entity_poly.entity_id
_entity_poly.type
_entity_poly.pdbx_seq_one_letter_code
_entity_poly.pdbx_strand_id
1 'polypeptide(L)'
;QRRPALSTPLMLWEQYAGPIKQLFEKPNFWTAVIFILLFKVGEAMLVAMANPFWIDQGFTPGQIGFVVGTLGTLASIVGALTGGTLTARWGIMKALWILGAVQATASLGYTFSSLPFAPSYSIYFAALLENLAIGLATAAFLSFLMKLCDKRFSATHYAFLSILF
;
A
#
# COMPACT_ATOMS: atom_id res chain seq x y z
N GLN A 1 -34.90 10.98 -24.27
CA GLN A 1 -33.97 10.96 -23.11
C GLN A 1 -34.80 11.05 -21.84
N ARG A 2 -35.07 9.92 -21.18
CA ARG A 2 -35.74 9.91 -19.87
C ARG A 2 -34.65 10.26 -18.81
N ARG A 3 -34.85 11.40 -18.12
CA ARG A 3 -34.09 11.73 -16.93
C ARG A 3 -34.29 10.61 -15.91
N PRO A 4 -33.22 10.06 -15.27
CA PRO A 4 -33.40 9.11 -14.19
C PRO A 4 -34.17 9.82 -13.07
N ALA A 5 -35.25 9.20 -12.60
CA ALA A 5 -36.01 9.66 -11.45
C ALA A 5 -35.06 9.81 -10.26
N LEU A 6 -35.18 10.92 -9.54
CA LEU A 6 -34.47 11.18 -8.29
C LEU A 6 -34.71 9.98 -7.37
N SER A 7 -33.67 9.17 -7.19
CA SER A 7 -33.71 7.99 -6.34
C SER A 7 -33.93 8.46 -4.89
N THR A 8 -34.99 7.97 -4.28
CA THR A 8 -35.30 8.20 -2.87
C THR A 8 -34.09 7.78 -2.00
N PRO A 9 -33.78 8.47 -0.91
CA PRO A 9 -32.61 8.12 -0.05
C PRO A 9 -32.59 6.64 0.39
N LEU A 10 -33.77 6.03 0.56
CA LEU A 10 -33.93 4.60 0.85
C LEU A 10 -33.45 3.69 -0.30
N MET A 11 -33.72 4.05 -1.57
CA MET A 11 -33.24 3.29 -2.73
C MET A 11 -31.72 3.39 -2.87
N LEU A 12 -31.14 4.55 -2.55
CA LEU A 12 -29.67 4.72 -2.54
C LEU A 12 -29.03 3.84 -1.47
N TRP A 13 -29.60 3.81 -0.28
CA TRP A 13 -29.10 2.96 0.81
C TRP A 13 -29.12 1.47 0.44
N GLU A 14 -30.24 0.98 -0.09
CA GLU A 14 -30.34 -0.42 -0.53
C GLU A 14 -29.38 -0.75 -1.67
N GLN A 15 -29.15 0.19 -2.58
CA GLN A 15 -28.23 0.04 -3.71
C GLN A 15 -26.78 -0.11 -3.25
N TYR A 16 -26.38 0.51 -2.12
CA TYR A 16 -25.02 0.44 -1.59
C TYR A 16 -24.87 -0.59 -0.46
N ALA A 17 -25.89 -0.78 0.36
CA ALA A 17 -25.84 -1.74 1.47
C ALA A 17 -25.82 -3.20 1.01
N GLY A 18 -26.56 -3.52 -0.07
CA GLY A 18 -26.60 -4.87 -0.65
C GLY A 18 -25.23 -5.40 -1.06
N PRO A 19 -24.48 -4.67 -1.90
CA PRO A 19 -23.10 -5.03 -2.26
C PRO A 19 -22.16 -5.18 -1.08
N ILE A 20 -22.24 -4.26 -0.11
CA ILE A 20 -21.39 -4.32 1.10
C ILE A 20 -21.71 -5.58 1.91
N LYS A 21 -23.00 -5.91 2.12
CA LYS A 21 -23.40 -7.13 2.82
C LYS A 21 -22.86 -8.41 2.13
N GLN A 22 -22.94 -8.46 0.79
CA GLN A 22 -22.37 -9.57 0.02
C GLN A 22 -20.85 -9.70 0.18
N LEU A 23 -20.14 -8.59 0.40
CA LEU A 23 -18.70 -8.61 0.67
C LEU A 23 -18.39 -9.27 2.01
N PHE A 24 -19.18 -8.98 3.05
CA PHE A 24 -19.05 -9.59 4.38
C PHE A 24 -19.37 -11.10 4.40
N GLU A 25 -20.23 -11.55 3.50
CA GLU A 25 -20.63 -12.95 3.38
C GLU A 25 -19.60 -13.82 2.62
N LYS A 26 -18.58 -13.21 2.01
CA LYS A 26 -17.53 -13.98 1.30
C LYS A 26 -16.71 -14.83 2.27
N PRO A 27 -16.47 -16.10 1.92
CA PRO A 27 -15.54 -16.93 2.69
C PRO A 27 -14.16 -16.26 2.74
N ASN A 28 -13.55 -16.23 3.92
CA ASN A 28 -12.25 -15.60 4.17
C ASN A 28 -12.22 -14.06 4.10
N PHE A 29 -13.37 -13.37 4.08
CA PHE A 29 -13.41 -11.91 4.11
C PHE A 29 -12.66 -11.34 5.30
N TRP A 30 -12.93 -11.84 6.50
CA TRP A 30 -12.28 -11.38 7.73
C TRP A 30 -10.77 -11.62 7.73
N THR A 31 -10.32 -12.75 7.17
CA THR A 31 -8.89 -13.02 6.99
C THR A 31 -8.24 -11.99 6.05
N ALA A 32 -8.93 -11.62 4.98
CA ALA A 32 -8.46 -10.58 4.06
C ALA A 32 -8.41 -9.21 4.75
N VAL A 33 -9.42 -8.84 5.53
CA VAL A 33 -9.46 -7.56 6.28
C VAL A 33 -8.32 -7.50 7.29
N ILE A 34 -8.11 -8.55 8.09
CA ILE A 34 -7.01 -8.60 9.06
C ILE A 34 -5.66 -8.47 8.34
N PHE A 35 -5.49 -9.16 7.22
CA PHE A 35 -4.27 -9.05 6.42
C PHE A 35 -4.04 -7.62 5.90
N ILE A 36 -5.09 -6.96 5.36
CA ILE A 36 -5.04 -5.57 4.90
C ILE A 36 -4.61 -4.63 6.02
N LEU A 37 -5.24 -4.75 7.19
CA LEU A 37 -4.94 -3.92 8.34
C LEU A 37 -3.51 -4.14 8.85
N LEU A 38 -3.07 -5.39 9.00
CA LEU A 38 -1.71 -5.70 9.46
C LEU A 38 -0.64 -5.18 8.49
N PHE A 39 -0.88 -5.36 7.20
CA PHE A 39 0.02 -4.86 6.16
C PHE A 39 0.14 -3.33 6.23
N LYS A 40 -0.99 -2.65 6.35
CA LYS A 40 -1.04 -1.19 6.33
C LYS A 40 -0.54 -0.56 7.62
N VAL A 41 -0.82 -1.15 8.77
CA VAL A 41 -0.31 -0.67 10.06
C VAL A 41 1.23 -0.73 10.08
N GLY A 42 1.83 -1.81 9.58
CA GLY A 42 3.29 -1.93 9.49
C GLY A 42 3.91 -0.82 8.65
N GLU A 43 3.35 -0.55 7.46
CA GLU A 43 3.79 0.54 6.58
C GLU A 43 3.61 1.91 7.23
N ALA A 44 2.45 2.18 7.83
CA ALA A 44 2.15 3.45 8.47
C ALA A 44 3.08 3.74 9.66
N MET A 45 3.39 2.73 10.49
CA MET A 45 4.34 2.87 11.60
C MET A 45 5.74 3.22 11.10
N LEU A 46 6.20 2.59 10.03
CA LEU A 46 7.51 2.86 9.45
C LEU A 46 7.58 4.30 8.91
N VAL A 47 6.60 4.73 8.14
CA VAL A 47 6.52 6.10 7.60
C VAL A 47 6.48 7.13 8.73
N ALA A 48 5.72 6.88 9.81
CA ALA A 48 5.64 7.78 10.96
C ALA A 48 6.98 7.93 11.69
N MET A 49 7.78 6.86 11.76
CA MET A 49 9.09 6.89 12.44
C MET A 49 10.24 7.36 11.54
N ALA A 50 10.10 7.27 10.22
CA ALA A 50 11.16 7.63 9.29
C ALA A 50 11.58 9.10 9.42
N ASN A 51 10.63 10.05 9.44
CA ASN A 51 10.95 11.47 9.52
C ASN A 51 11.68 11.87 10.82
N PRO A 52 11.23 11.50 12.04
CA PRO A 52 12.00 11.71 13.25
C PRO A 52 13.40 11.11 13.19
N PHE A 53 13.53 9.88 12.69
CA PHE A 53 14.82 9.21 12.56
C PHE A 53 15.82 10.00 11.68
N TRP A 54 15.35 10.55 10.54
CA TRP A 54 16.22 11.39 9.70
C TRP A 54 16.70 12.65 10.42
N ILE A 55 15.81 13.31 11.20
CA ILE A 55 16.14 14.53 11.96
C ILE A 55 17.16 14.19 13.06
N ASP A 56 16.97 13.07 13.76
CA ASP A 56 17.89 12.61 14.82
C ASP A 56 19.28 12.29 14.27
N GLN A 57 19.38 11.86 13.02
CA GLN A 57 20.64 11.64 12.31
C GLN A 57 21.26 12.95 11.76
N GLY A 58 20.66 14.12 12.04
CA GLY A 58 21.20 15.43 11.69
C GLY A 58 20.90 15.89 10.26
N PHE A 59 19.97 15.25 9.54
CA PHE A 59 19.58 15.68 8.21
C PHE A 59 18.60 16.84 8.25
N THR A 60 18.75 17.77 7.31
CA THR A 60 17.86 18.92 7.17
C THR A 60 16.55 18.52 6.49
N PRO A 61 15.42 19.23 6.79
CA PRO A 61 14.15 18.97 6.11
C PRO A 61 14.23 19.07 4.58
N GLY A 62 15.10 19.92 4.04
CA GLY A 62 15.32 20.04 2.60
C GLY A 62 15.96 18.77 2.00
N GLN A 63 16.94 18.19 2.68
CA GLN A 63 17.56 16.93 2.26
C GLN A 63 16.56 15.77 2.31
N ILE A 64 15.77 15.69 3.38
CA ILE A 64 14.71 14.69 3.53
C ILE A 64 13.69 14.84 2.38
N GLY A 65 13.20 16.07 2.15
CA GLY A 65 12.26 16.35 1.07
C GLY A 65 12.78 15.99 -0.33
N PHE A 66 14.06 16.24 -0.60
CA PHE A 66 14.66 15.87 -1.87
C PHE A 66 14.81 14.35 -2.02
N VAL A 67 15.35 13.67 -1.01
CA VAL A 67 15.61 12.22 -1.10
C VAL A 67 14.32 11.42 -1.03
N VAL A 68 13.50 11.64 -0.03
CA VAL A 68 12.25 10.87 0.15
C VAL A 68 11.16 11.37 -0.80
N GLY A 69 10.99 12.69 -0.91
CA GLY A 69 9.94 13.29 -1.73
C GLY A 69 10.19 13.17 -3.23
N THR A 70 11.42 13.42 -3.70
CA THR A 70 11.71 13.41 -5.14
C THR A 70 12.25 12.05 -5.60
N LEU A 71 13.41 11.65 -5.08
CA LEU A 71 14.05 10.40 -5.49
C LEU A 71 13.26 9.18 -5.05
N GLY A 72 12.70 9.21 -3.83
CA GLY A 72 11.85 8.15 -3.30
C GLY A 72 10.58 7.97 -4.12
N THR A 73 9.93 9.06 -4.54
CA THR A 73 8.75 8.98 -5.43
C THR A 73 9.10 8.35 -6.77
N LEU A 74 10.22 8.73 -7.38
CA LEU A 74 10.68 8.10 -8.62
C LEU A 74 10.96 6.59 -8.42
N ALA A 75 11.62 6.23 -7.32
CA ALA A 75 11.88 4.84 -6.99
C ALA A 75 10.57 4.06 -6.79
N SER A 76 9.57 4.63 -6.12
CA SER A 76 8.27 3.97 -5.91
C SER A 76 7.48 3.81 -7.22
N ILE A 77 7.57 4.76 -8.15
CA ILE A 77 6.96 4.61 -9.49
C ILE A 77 7.61 3.44 -10.25
N VAL A 78 8.93 3.37 -10.27
CA VAL A 78 9.66 2.25 -10.88
C VAL A 78 9.29 0.93 -10.19
N GLY A 79 9.21 0.94 -8.86
CA GLY A 79 8.75 -0.19 -8.05
C GLY A 79 7.33 -0.63 -8.43
N ALA A 80 6.39 0.31 -8.55
CA ALA A 80 5.00 0.00 -8.91
C ALA A 80 4.87 -0.60 -10.31
N LEU A 81 5.59 -0.06 -11.29
CA LEU A 81 5.59 -0.59 -12.66
C LEU A 81 6.18 -2.00 -12.72
N THR A 82 7.32 -2.22 -12.07
CA THR A 82 7.95 -3.55 -11.99
C THR A 82 7.13 -4.52 -11.15
N GLY A 83 6.58 -4.09 -10.03
CA GLY A 83 5.70 -4.88 -9.17
C GLY A 83 4.42 -5.32 -9.88
N GLY A 84 3.81 -4.43 -10.68
CA GLY A 84 2.66 -4.75 -11.52
C GLY A 84 2.97 -5.84 -12.56
N THR A 85 4.10 -5.72 -13.26
CA THR A 85 4.54 -6.74 -14.24
C THR A 85 4.86 -8.09 -13.58
N LEU A 86 5.52 -8.08 -12.41
CA LEU A 86 5.81 -9.30 -11.65
C LEU A 86 4.52 -9.96 -11.13
N THR A 87 3.57 -9.14 -10.65
CA THR A 87 2.26 -9.62 -10.19
C THR A 87 1.47 -10.28 -11.32
N ALA A 88 1.52 -9.71 -12.53
CA ALA A 88 0.89 -10.29 -13.71
C ALA A 88 1.51 -11.65 -14.12
N ARG A 89 2.84 -11.80 -13.95
CA ARG A 89 3.56 -13.02 -14.32
C ARG A 89 3.47 -14.12 -13.26
N TRP A 90 3.61 -13.78 -11.99
CA TRP A 90 3.68 -14.76 -10.89
C TRP A 90 2.32 -15.11 -10.31
N GLY A 91 1.32 -14.28 -10.59
CA GLY A 91 0.00 -14.34 -9.97
C GLY A 91 -0.04 -13.59 -8.64
N ILE A 92 -1.23 -13.07 -8.32
CA ILE A 92 -1.45 -12.10 -7.23
C ILE A 92 -0.98 -12.62 -5.87
N MET A 93 -1.34 -13.86 -5.50
CA MET A 93 -1.02 -14.39 -4.15
C MET A 93 0.48 -14.62 -3.98
N LYS A 94 1.16 -15.16 -4.99
CA LYS A 94 2.60 -15.39 -4.95
C LYS A 94 3.37 -14.08 -4.93
N ALA A 95 2.98 -13.12 -5.78
CA ALA A 95 3.57 -11.79 -5.80
C ALA A 95 3.41 -11.07 -4.47
N LEU A 96 2.22 -11.13 -3.86
CA LEU A 96 1.93 -10.49 -2.58
C LEU A 96 2.86 -10.98 -1.46
N TRP A 97 3.10 -12.29 -1.35
CA TRP A 97 4.02 -12.85 -0.38
C TRP A 97 5.48 -12.47 -0.64
N ILE A 98 5.94 -12.61 -1.89
CA ILE A 98 7.33 -12.33 -2.25
C ILE A 98 7.63 -10.85 -2.13
N LEU A 99 6.79 -9.98 -2.72
CA LEU A 99 7.03 -8.53 -2.71
C LEU A 99 6.80 -7.93 -1.33
N GLY A 100 5.87 -8.47 -0.53
CA GLY A 100 5.71 -8.12 0.88
C GLY A 100 6.94 -8.50 1.72
N ALA A 101 7.54 -9.67 1.49
CA ALA A 101 8.80 -10.06 2.13
C ALA A 101 9.97 -9.15 1.70
N VAL A 102 10.03 -8.77 0.43
CA VAL A 102 11.02 -7.79 -0.07
C VAL A 102 10.86 -6.45 0.65
N GLN A 103 9.62 -5.97 0.82
CA GLN A 103 9.36 -4.74 1.57
C GLN A 103 9.79 -4.87 3.04
N ALA A 104 9.45 -5.96 3.72
CA ALA A 104 9.85 -6.19 5.10
C ALA A 104 11.38 -6.24 5.26
N THR A 105 12.10 -6.81 4.30
CA THR A 105 13.58 -6.82 4.33
C THR A 105 14.18 -5.45 4.00
N ALA A 106 13.58 -4.67 3.10
CA ALA A 106 14.01 -3.32 2.79
C ALA A 106 13.92 -2.40 4.01
N SER A 107 12.85 -2.54 4.81
CA SER A 107 12.65 -1.78 6.05
C SER A 107 13.76 -2.02 7.08
N LEU A 108 14.43 -3.17 7.07
CA LEU A 108 15.60 -3.43 7.90
C LEU A 108 16.81 -2.54 7.53
N GLY A 109 16.81 -1.92 6.36
CA GLY A 109 17.80 -0.96 5.94
C GLY A 109 17.89 0.25 6.88
N TYR A 110 16.76 0.73 7.39
CA TYR A 110 16.76 1.80 8.41
C TYR A 110 17.36 1.33 9.74
N THR A 111 17.07 0.09 10.15
CA THR A 111 17.67 -0.50 11.35
C THR A 111 19.20 -0.61 11.19
N PHE A 112 19.68 -1.02 10.02
CA PHE A 112 21.11 -1.02 9.73
C PHE A 112 21.71 0.38 9.79
N SER A 113 21.04 1.38 9.23
CA SER A 113 21.51 2.77 9.23
C SER A 113 21.55 3.42 10.63
N SER A 114 20.86 2.86 11.62
CA SER A 114 20.89 3.32 13.02
C SER A 114 22.09 2.80 13.81
N LEU A 115 22.87 1.86 13.27
CA LEU A 115 24.01 1.29 13.97
C LEU A 115 25.20 2.28 14.02
N PRO A 116 25.95 2.33 15.12
CA PRO A 116 27.03 3.32 15.31
C PRO A 116 28.16 3.24 14.29
N PHE A 117 28.31 2.08 13.63
CA PHE A 117 29.32 1.85 12.60
C PHE A 117 28.81 2.07 11.18
N ALA A 118 27.50 2.34 11.01
CA ALA A 118 26.95 2.55 9.69
C ALA A 118 27.37 3.92 9.13
N PRO A 119 27.81 3.99 7.87
CA PRO A 119 28.16 5.27 7.27
C PRO A 119 26.90 6.13 7.08
N SER A 120 27.04 7.45 7.27
CA SER A 120 25.91 8.40 7.20
C SER A 120 25.14 8.37 5.87
N TYR A 121 25.77 7.95 4.77
CA TYR A 121 25.08 7.80 3.48
C TYR A 121 24.20 6.55 3.39
N SER A 122 24.32 5.60 4.32
CA SER A 122 23.50 4.38 4.32
C SER A 122 22.00 4.67 4.41
N ILE A 123 21.61 5.78 5.06
CA ILE A 123 20.22 6.20 5.19
C ILE A 123 19.62 6.57 3.83
N TYR A 124 20.37 7.20 2.92
CA TYR A 124 19.91 7.51 1.58
C TYR A 124 19.59 6.23 0.79
N PHE A 125 20.48 5.24 0.90
CA PHE A 125 20.29 3.97 0.24
C PHE A 125 19.10 3.19 0.83
N ALA A 126 18.98 3.19 2.16
CA ALA A 126 17.85 2.59 2.85
C ALA A 126 16.52 3.21 2.40
N ALA A 127 16.44 4.54 2.31
CA ALA A 127 15.26 5.25 1.87
C ALA A 127 14.86 4.93 0.43
N LEU A 128 15.83 4.89 -0.49
CA LEU A 128 15.56 4.57 -1.89
C LEU A 128 15.09 3.12 -2.06
N LEU A 129 15.75 2.19 -1.37
CA LEU A 129 15.39 0.78 -1.40
C LEU A 129 13.99 0.55 -0.80
N GLU A 130 13.67 1.21 0.30
CA GLU A 130 12.36 1.16 0.94
C GLU A 130 11.26 1.69 0.02
N ASN A 131 11.47 2.88 -0.58
CA ASN A 131 10.48 3.45 -1.50
C ASN A 131 10.27 2.57 -2.74
N LEU A 132 11.33 1.97 -3.28
CA LEU A 132 11.22 0.99 -4.36
C LEU A 132 10.39 -0.22 -3.93
N ALA A 133 10.65 -0.76 -2.74
CA ALA A 133 9.96 -1.92 -2.20
C ALA A 133 8.48 -1.60 -1.88
N ILE A 134 8.17 -0.42 -1.35
CA ILE A 134 6.79 0.09 -1.18
C ILE A 134 6.06 0.07 -2.53
N GLY A 135 6.67 0.60 -3.59
CA GLY A 135 6.07 0.59 -4.92
C GLY A 135 5.77 -0.83 -5.42
N LEU A 136 6.75 -1.74 -5.29
CA LEU A 136 6.61 -3.15 -5.65
C LEU A 136 5.43 -3.82 -4.93
N ALA A 137 5.38 -3.70 -3.61
CA ALA A 137 4.38 -4.34 -2.77
C ALA A 137 2.98 -3.72 -2.95
N THR A 138 2.90 -2.39 -3.11
CA THR A 138 1.64 -1.67 -3.35
C THR A 138 0.97 -2.14 -4.63
N ALA A 139 1.71 -2.39 -5.71
CA ALA A 139 1.13 -2.90 -6.96
C ALA A 139 0.49 -4.30 -6.78
N ALA A 140 1.15 -5.20 -6.04
CA ALA A 140 0.59 -6.51 -5.72
C ALA A 140 -0.63 -6.40 -4.79
N PHE A 141 -0.56 -5.51 -3.81
CA PHE A 141 -1.62 -5.25 -2.85
C PHE A 141 -2.89 -4.70 -3.51
N LEU A 142 -2.77 -3.68 -4.40
CA LEU A 142 -3.90 -3.16 -5.17
C LEU A 142 -4.53 -4.22 -6.07
N SER A 143 -3.71 -5.08 -6.68
CA SER A 143 -4.20 -6.22 -7.47
C SER A 143 -4.97 -7.22 -6.61
N PHE A 144 -4.54 -7.43 -5.36
CA PHE A 144 -5.24 -8.26 -4.39
C PHE A 144 -6.60 -7.64 -3.98
N LEU A 145 -6.63 -6.33 -3.69
CA LEU A 145 -7.89 -5.63 -3.41
C LEU A 145 -8.88 -5.75 -4.57
N MET A 146 -8.42 -5.54 -5.80
CA MET A 146 -9.27 -5.71 -6.99
C MET A 146 -9.80 -7.14 -7.13
N LYS A 147 -9.01 -8.15 -6.78
CA LYS A 147 -9.44 -9.55 -6.79
C LYS A 147 -10.52 -9.85 -5.76
N LEU A 148 -10.53 -9.15 -4.62
CA LEU A 148 -11.57 -9.27 -3.59
C LEU A 148 -12.90 -8.67 -4.05
N CYS A 149 -12.87 -7.67 -4.94
CA CYS A 149 -14.06 -7.02 -5.47
C CYS A 149 -14.86 -7.96 -6.38
N ASP A 150 -16.18 -7.90 -6.29
CA ASP A 150 -17.05 -8.56 -7.27
C ASP A 150 -17.12 -7.71 -8.54
N LYS A 151 -17.09 -8.35 -9.72
CA LYS A 151 -17.17 -7.66 -11.03
C LYS A 151 -18.43 -6.81 -11.18
N ARG A 152 -19.54 -7.21 -10.55
CA ARG A 152 -20.82 -6.52 -10.59
C ARG A 152 -20.83 -5.20 -9.80
N PHE A 153 -20.09 -5.17 -8.69
CA PHE A 153 -20.08 -4.06 -7.72
C PHE A 153 -18.66 -3.57 -7.44
N SER A 154 -17.78 -3.71 -8.43
CA SER A 154 -16.34 -3.45 -8.25
C SER A 154 -16.02 -2.07 -7.70
N ALA A 155 -16.72 -1.04 -8.16
CA ALA A 155 -16.52 0.33 -7.70
C ALA A 155 -16.89 0.51 -6.21
N THR A 156 -18.04 -0.02 -5.79
CA THR A 156 -18.51 0.09 -4.38
C THR A 156 -17.62 -0.73 -3.44
N HIS A 157 -17.28 -1.96 -3.83
CA HIS A 157 -16.39 -2.83 -3.05
C HIS A 157 -14.99 -2.23 -2.92
N TYR A 158 -14.44 -1.72 -4.02
CA TYR A 158 -13.12 -1.09 -4.01
C TYR A 158 -13.12 0.18 -3.16
N ALA A 159 -14.14 1.04 -3.29
CA ALA A 159 -14.28 2.24 -2.46
C ALA A 159 -14.36 1.89 -0.97
N PHE A 160 -15.14 0.87 -0.60
CA PHE A 160 -15.24 0.40 0.79
C PHE A 160 -13.90 -0.14 1.31
N LEU A 161 -13.23 -1.00 0.54
CA LEU A 161 -11.92 -1.55 0.93
C LEU A 161 -10.83 -0.49 0.97
N SER A 162 -10.92 0.55 0.12
CA SER A 162 -9.96 1.66 0.13
C SER A 162 -10.08 2.59 1.33
N ILE A 163 -11.19 2.56 2.08
CA ILE A 163 -11.33 3.27 3.37
C ILE A 163 -10.44 2.61 4.45
N LEU A 164 -10.18 1.31 4.32
CA LEU A 164 -9.31 0.55 5.23
C LEU A 164 -7.81 0.72 4.89
N PHE A 165 -7.53 1.33 3.75
CA PHE A 165 -6.19 1.56 3.21
C PHE A 165 -5.69 2.98 3.53
#